data_d40262f7e0f1ad6357fb75a6ffeaaa62
#
_entry.id   d40262f7e0f1ad6357fb75a6ffeaaa62
#
_cell.length_a   1.000
_cell.length_b   1.000
_cell.length_c   1.000
_cell.angle_alpha   90.00
_cell.angle_beta   90.00
_cell.angle_gamma   90.00
#
_symmetry.space_group_name_H-M   'P 1'
#
loop_
_entity.id
_entity.type
_entity.pdbx_description
1 polymer ?
#
loop_
_entity_poly.entity_id
_entity_poly.type
_entity_poly.pdbx_seq_one_letter_code
_entity_poly.pdbx_strand_id
1 'polypeptide(L)'
;VERSRGLGDVYKRQEKDDTDMPTKRPHDYAGYCDAAPVDRGENLRRDICLTLEQMDIFPESSRHETGPGQNEIDFQYSNALKAADNLVTFKNVVKSVADRNGLYATFMPKPIVDNCGSGLHIMLMCMKGTENVFRPQLGGLSKEAERMIAGILKNVGDMTLFLNTTTNSYKRFGSLLAPKYISWSHENYAQLLRAPLADTDENGIILRSADNTCNPYFAMGLLIYACIDGVINKEELPKPFNFNIGSADENELAKLETLPQSLKEAVERAEKSEFLADRLPEHMLERFIAIEKELIICLLYTSPSPRDLSTS
;
A
#
# COMPACT_ATOMS: atom_id res chain seq x y z
N VAL A 1 5.10 -2.84 -22.61
CA VAL A 1 5.97 -2.39 -21.52
C VAL A 1 5.09 -1.83 -20.42
N GLU A 2 5.02 -2.57 -19.32
CA GLU A 2 4.34 -2.10 -18.11
C GLU A 2 5.28 -1.17 -17.35
N ARG A 3 4.82 0.05 -17.09
CA ARG A 3 5.53 0.98 -16.22
C ARG A 3 4.71 1.17 -14.96
N SER A 4 5.30 0.92 -13.80
CA SER A 4 4.68 1.31 -12.53
C SER A 4 5.14 2.71 -12.16
N ARG A 5 4.23 3.61 -11.86
CA ARG A 5 4.54 4.90 -11.26
C ARG A 5 4.95 4.71 -9.82
N GLY A 6 5.81 5.61 -9.44
CA GLY A 6 6.32 5.84 -8.14
C GLY A 6 5.46 5.30 -7.01
N LEU A 7 6.09 4.49 -6.24
CA LEU A 7 5.58 4.00 -4.99
C LEU A 7 5.59 5.19 -4.03
N GLY A 8 4.40 5.72 -3.71
CA GLY A 8 4.26 6.63 -2.58
C GLY A 8 4.47 5.85 -1.32
N ASP A 9 5.65 5.91 -0.74
CA ASP A 9 6.01 5.14 0.42
C ASP A 9 5.99 5.98 1.69
N VAL A 10 5.15 5.59 2.64
CA VAL A 10 4.94 6.28 3.91
C VAL A 10 5.67 5.56 5.03
N TYR A 11 6.52 6.28 5.74
CA TYR A 11 7.25 5.79 6.92
C TYR A 11 7.18 6.78 8.07
N LYS A 12 7.41 6.31 9.30
CA LYS A 12 7.47 7.18 10.49
C LYS A 12 8.85 7.20 11.08
N ARG A 13 9.23 8.36 11.65
CA ARG A 13 10.48 8.57 12.37
C ARG A 13 10.23 8.71 13.85
N GLN A 14 11.06 8.08 14.63
CA GLN A 14 11.01 8.07 16.08
C GLN A 14 12.37 8.49 16.65
N GLU A 15 12.34 9.12 17.80
CA GLU A 15 13.54 9.39 18.59
C GLU A 15 14.09 8.08 19.16
N LYS A 16 15.41 8.03 19.35
CA LYS A 16 16.09 6.95 20.06
C LYS A 16 16.36 7.38 21.51
N ASP A 17 16.46 6.42 22.41
CA ASP A 17 16.91 6.63 23.77
C ASP A 17 18.45 6.54 23.90
N ASP A 18 18.95 6.73 25.10
CA ASP A 18 20.40 6.68 25.42
C ASP A 18 21.03 5.29 25.13
N THR A 19 20.20 4.26 24.92
CA THR A 19 20.63 2.92 24.54
C THR A 19 20.48 2.61 23.05
N ASP A 20 20.25 3.65 22.22
CA ASP A 20 20.01 3.58 20.79
C ASP A 20 18.74 2.83 20.37
N MET A 21 17.79 2.65 21.31
CA MET A 21 16.52 1.98 21.07
C MET A 21 15.40 2.98 20.72
N PRO A 22 14.42 2.61 19.86
CA PRO A 22 13.32 3.48 19.51
C PRO A 22 12.40 3.75 20.71
N THR A 23 12.14 5.02 20.99
CA THR A 23 11.33 5.45 22.13
C THR A 23 9.83 5.41 21.89
N LYS A 24 9.37 5.12 20.67
CA LYS A 24 7.99 5.33 20.18
C LYS A 24 7.52 6.79 20.15
N ARG A 25 8.35 7.76 20.51
CA ARG A 25 8.06 9.19 20.37
C ARG A 25 8.27 9.63 18.92
N PRO A 26 7.28 10.24 18.27
CA PRO A 26 7.47 10.83 16.96
C PRO A 26 8.55 11.93 17.01
N HIS A 27 9.33 12.04 15.94
CA HIS A 27 10.37 13.08 15.83
C HIS A 27 9.78 14.51 15.80
N ASP A 28 8.57 14.65 15.28
CA ASP A 28 7.80 15.87 15.24
C ASP A 28 6.28 15.59 15.31
N TYR A 29 5.49 16.67 15.36
CA TYR A 29 4.03 16.62 15.40
C TYR A 29 3.42 17.46 14.28
N ALA A 30 4.12 17.62 13.17
CA ALA A 30 3.62 18.26 11.97
C ALA A 30 2.46 17.49 11.32
N GLY A 31 1.69 18.17 10.50
CA GLY A 31 0.58 17.64 9.72
C GLY A 31 0.91 17.53 8.22
N TYR A 32 -0.13 17.26 7.43
CA TYR A 32 -0.01 17.08 5.99
C TYR A 32 0.51 18.32 5.27
N CYS A 33 1.62 18.15 4.56
CA CYS A 33 2.32 19.22 3.82
C CYS A 33 2.78 20.42 4.67
N ASP A 34 2.90 20.25 5.99
CA ASP A 34 3.54 21.26 6.82
C ASP A 34 5.01 21.44 6.42
N ALA A 35 5.51 22.66 6.62
CA ALA A 35 6.88 23.07 6.35
C ALA A 35 7.66 23.34 7.65
N ALA A 36 8.97 23.52 7.54
CA ALA A 36 9.79 23.98 8.65
C ALA A 36 9.27 25.32 9.22
N PRO A 37 9.33 25.53 10.55
CA PRO A 37 10.05 24.75 11.57
C PRO A 37 9.22 23.62 12.21
N VAL A 38 7.96 23.45 11.85
CA VAL A 38 7.06 22.45 12.43
C VAL A 38 7.44 21.06 11.91
N ASP A 39 7.63 20.92 10.61
CA ASP A 39 8.24 19.76 9.98
C ASP A 39 9.76 19.78 10.24
N ARG A 40 10.20 18.90 11.14
CA ARG A 40 11.62 18.71 11.46
C ARG A 40 12.30 17.71 10.54
N GLY A 41 11.56 17.15 9.60
CA GLY A 41 12.02 16.09 8.73
C GLY A 41 12.56 16.50 7.38
N GLU A 42 12.44 17.76 7.02
CA GLU A 42 12.80 18.25 5.69
C GLU A 42 14.25 17.93 5.30
N ASN A 43 15.21 18.20 6.19
CA ASN A 43 16.63 17.93 5.92
C ASN A 43 16.91 16.43 5.71
N LEU A 44 16.29 15.58 6.56
CA LEU A 44 16.46 14.14 6.43
C LEU A 44 15.85 13.61 5.12
N ARG A 45 14.65 14.07 4.73
CA ARG A 45 14.05 13.70 3.45
C ARG A 45 14.93 14.14 2.29
N ARG A 46 15.51 15.35 2.35
CA ARG A 46 16.44 15.83 1.33
C ARG A 46 17.66 14.92 1.21
N ASP A 47 18.27 14.52 2.33
CA ASP A 47 19.42 13.63 2.33
C ASP A 47 19.07 12.24 1.75
N ILE A 48 17.87 11.74 2.06
CA ILE A 48 17.36 10.51 1.45
C ILE A 48 17.20 10.67 -0.06
N CYS A 49 16.54 11.75 -0.52
CA CYS A 49 16.31 12.00 -1.95
C CYS A 49 17.64 12.10 -2.71
N LEU A 50 18.60 12.87 -2.22
CA LEU A 50 19.92 13.00 -2.83
C LEU A 50 20.70 11.67 -2.87
N THR A 51 20.55 10.84 -1.83
CA THR A 51 21.17 9.50 -1.81
C THR A 51 20.53 8.59 -2.85
N LEU A 52 19.21 8.64 -3.00
CA LEU A 52 18.47 7.85 -3.98
C LEU A 52 18.82 8.27 -5.42
N GLU A 53 18.93 9.57 -5.70
CA GLU A 53 19.37 10.08 -7.01
C GLU A 53 20.74 9.56 -7.41
N GLN A 54 21.69 9.46 -6.46
CA GLN A 54 23.02 8.86 -6.70
C GLN A 54 22.96 7.35 -7.00
N MET A 55 21.82 6.71 -6.73
CA MET A 55 21.57 5.30 -7.01
C MET A 55 20.63 5.08 -8.22
N ASP A 56 20.44 6.12 -9.05
CA ASP A 56 19.50 6.12 -10.20
C ASP A 56 18.05 5.81 -9.81
N ILE A 57 17.64 6.23 -8.60
CA ILE A 57 16.27 6.21 -8.12
C ILE A 57 15.82 7.66 -7.95
N PHE A 58 14.94 8.12 -8.84
CA PHE A 58 14.57 9.53 -8.88
C PHE A 58 13.28 9.78 -8.11
N PRO A 59 13.34 10.52 -6.97
CA PRO A 59 12.16 10.99 -6.28
C PRO A 59 11.38 11.98 -7.14
N GLU A 60 10.05 11.88 -7.12
CA GLU A 60 9.16 12.83 -7.80
C GLU A 60 8.64 13.88 -6.83
N SER A 61 8.31 13.45 -5.62
CA SER A 61 7.88 14.34 -4.55
C SER A 61 8.31 13.83 -3.17
N SER A 62 8.38 14.75 -2.21
CA SER A 62 8.73 14.46 -0.82
C SER A 62 8.01 15.43 0.10
N ARG A 63 7.24 14.91 1.09
CA ARG A 63 6.43 15.74 1.98
C ARG A 63 6.28 15.13 3.37
N HIS A 64 5.91 15.98 4.33
CA HIS A 64 5.38 15.51 5.60
C HIS A 64 3.96 14.97 5.39
N GLU A 65 3.65 13.81 5.96
CA GLU A 65 2.34 13.19 5.90
C GLU A 65 1.46 13.57 7.11
N THR A 66 0.20 13.08 7.13
CA THR A 66 -0.82 13.47 8.09
C THR A 66 -0.45 13.14 9.54
N GLY A 67 0.24 12.04 9.77
CA GLY A 67 0.56 11.58 11.13
C GLY A 67 1.87 12.14 11.68
N PRO A 68 2.00 12.28 13.00
CA PRO A 68 3.23 12.74 13.63
C PRO A 68 4.45 11.95 13.19
N GLY A 69 5.55 12.65 12.84
CA GLY A 69 6.79 12.08 12.33
C GLY A 69 6.63 11.27 11.05
N GLN A 70 5.53 11.42 10.34
CA GLN A 70 5.20 10.65 9.15
C GLN A 70 5.66 11.37 7.89
N ASN A 71 6.30 10.64 6.99
CA ASN A 71 6.88 11.19 5.77
C ASN A 71 6.54 10.31 4.58
N GLU A 72 6.38 10.92 3.43
CA GLU A 72 6.13 10.27 2.15
C GLU A 72 7.16 10.74 1.12
N ILE A 73 7.63 9.79 0.32
CA ILE A 73 8.48 10.05 -0.84
C ILE A 73 7.92 9.24 -2.01
N ASP A 74 7.58 9.92 -3.09
CA ASP A 74 7.11 9.33 -4.33
C ASP A 74 8.27 9.20 -5.32
N PHE A 75 8.27 8.14 -6.13
CA PHE A 75 9.29 7.88 -7.14
C PHE A 75 8.73 8.00 -8.55
N GLN A 76 9.59 8.34 -9.48
CA GLN A 76 9.28 8.32 -10.90
C GLN A 76 8.96 6.90 -11.39
N TYR A 77 8.22 6.83 -12.49
CA TYR A 77 7.88 5.56 -13.14
C TYR A 77 9.12 4.74 -13.55
N SER A 78 9.00 3.45 -13.37
CA SER A 78 9.92 2.46 -13.92
C SER A 78 9.15 1.20 -14.33
N ASN A 79 9.80 0.24 -14.99
CA ASN A 79 9.18 -1.06 -15.18
C ASN A 79 8.95 -1.76 -13.83
N ALA A 80 7.99 -2.68 -13.77
CA ALA A 80 7.54 -3.30 -12.53
C ALA A 80 8.68 -3.95 -11.72
N LEU A 81 9.61 -4.66 -12.38
CA LEU A 81 10.74 -5.27 -11.70
C LEU A 81 11.67 -4.22 -11.09
N LYS A 82 12.05 -3.20 -11.86
CA LYS A 82 12.88 -2.08 -11.37
C LYS A 82 12.18 -1.32 -10.23
N ALA A 83 10.86 -1.15 -10.29
CA ALA A 83 10.10 -0.50 -9.22
C ALA A 83 10.14 -1.33 -7.91
N ALA A 84 10.06 -2.66 -8.01
CA ALA A 84 10.23 -3.54 -6.86
C ALA A 84 11.64 -3.44 -6.26
N ASP A 85 12.69 -3.46 -7.11
CA ASP A 85 14.09 -3.24 -6.69
C ASP A 85 14.27 -1.89 -6.01
N ASN A 86 13.70 -0.83 -6.59
CA ASN A 86 13.77 0.53 -6.07
C ASN A 86 13.13 0.61 -4.67
N LEU A 87 11.98 -0.03 -4.45
CA LEU A 87 11.33 -0.05 -3.13
C LEU A 87 12.18 -0.75 -2.07
N VAL A 88 12.78 -1.89 -2.40
CA VAL A 88 13.69 -2.59 -1.47
C VAL A 88 14.89 -1.71 -1.12
N THR A 89 15.50 -1.08 -2.11
CA THR A 89 16.63 -0.16 -1.94
C THR A 89 16.22 1.05 -1.11
N PHE A 90 15.09 1.67 -1.42
CA PHE A 90 14.55 2.80 -0.69
C PHE A 90 14.40 2.53 0.81
N LYS A 91 13.80 1.41 1.20
CA LYS A 91 13.64 1.04 2.61
C LYS A 91 14.97 0.97 3.34
N ASN A 92 16.00 0.46 2.68
CA ASN A 92 17.35 0.38 3.25
C ASN A 92 17.99 1.77 3.36
N VAL A 93 17.87 2.62 2.34
CA VAL A 93 18.37 4.01 2.36
C VAL A 93 17.72 4.80 3.48
N VAL A 94 16.38 4.76 3.58
CA VAL A 94 15.64 5.48 4.63
C VAL A 94 16.09 5.07 6.03
N LYS A 95 16.22 3.76 6.30
CA LYS A 95 16.69 3.27 7.59
C LYS A 95 18.13 3.71 7.88
N SER A 96 19.04 3.59 6.90
CA SER A 96 20.44 3.95 7.06
C SER A 96 20.66 5.44 7.24
N VAL A 97 19.92 6.28 6.51
CA VAL A 97 20.01 7.75 6.64
C VAL A 97 19.39 8.21 7.96
N ALA A 98 18.25 7.63 8.38
CA ALA A 98 17.65 7.91 9.68
C ALA A 98 18.59 7.56 10.82
N ASP A 99 19.20 6.37 10.79
CA ASP A 99 20.13 5.90 11.80
C ASP A 99 21.34 6.83 11.95
N ARG A 100 21.96 7.23 10.85
CA ARG A 100 23.07 8.21 10.84
C ARG A 100 22.70 9.58 11.44
N ASN A 101 21.40 9.90 11.45
CA ASN A 101 20.88 11.13 12.04
C ASN A 101 20.29 10.92 13.45
N GLY A 102 20.60 9.81 14.12
CA GLY A 102 20.14 9.50 15.48
C GLY A 102 18.64 9.24 15.58
N LEU A 103 18.01 8.83 14.47
CA LEU A 103 16.57 8.55 14.39
C LEU A 103 16.32 7.10 14.01
N TYR A 104 15.16 6.59 14.38
CA TYR A 104 14.68 5.28 13.95
C TYR A 104 13.55 5.42 12.94
N ALA A 105 13.70 4.81 11.77
CA ALA A 105 12.67 4.77 10.72
C ALA A 105 11.91 3.44 10.74
N THR A 106 10.59 3.52 10.79
CA THR A 106 9.71 2.34 10.76
C THR A 106 8.75 2.41 9.58
N PHE A 107 8.60 1.28 8.91
CA PHE A 107 7.61 1.02 7.86
C PHE A 107 6.41 0.21 8.38
N MET A 108 6.24 0.13 9.68
CA MET A 108 5.12 -0.58 10.30
C MET A 108 3.79 0.03 9.86
N PRO A 109 2.79 -0.77 9.42
CA PRO A 109 1.54 -0.27 8.85
C PRO A 109 0.72 0.59 9.82
N LYS A 110 0.70 0.26 11.11
CA LYS A 110 -0.01 1.01 12.16
C LYS A 110 0.86 1.12 13.43
N PRO A 111 1.91 1.95 13.43
CA PRO A 111 2.84 2.05 14.56
C PRO A 111 2.26 2.78 15.78
N ILE A 112 1.27 3.66 15.57
CA ILE A 112 0.55 4.39 16.62
C ILE A 112 -0.94 4.09 16.45
N VAL A 113 -1.57 3.54 17.49
CA VAL A 113 -2.94 3.00 17.44
C VAL A 113 -3.96 4.08 17.05
N ASP A 114 -3.89 5.24 17.70
CA ASP A 114 -4.88 6.32 17.56
C ASP A 114 -4.49 7.34 16.48
N ASN A 115 -3.59 6.98 15.57
CA ASN A 115 -3.07 7.89 14.53
C ASN A 115 -3.13 7.27 13.13
N CYS A 116 -2.78 8.04 12.10
CA CYS A 116 -2.70 7.55 10.73
C CYS A 116 -1.76 6.35 10.60
N GLY A 117 -2.18 5.35 9.83
CA GLY A 117 -1.32 4.26 9.39
C GLY A 117 -0.41 4.66 8.24
N SER A 118 0.59 3.85 7.96
CA SER A 118 1.51 3.99 6.82
C SER A 118 1.15 2.97 5.75
N GLY A 119 0.70 3.44 4.59
CA GLY A 119 0.35 2.63 3.43
C GLY A 119 1.44 2.63 2.39
N LEU A 120 1.28 1.78 1.40
CA LEU A 120 2.04 1.75 0.15
C LEU A 120 1.05 1.96 -0.99
N HIS A 121 1.16 3.06 -1.71
CA HIS A 121 0.34 3.30 -2.89
C HIS A 121 1.08 2.74 -4.11
N ILE A 122 0.46 1.77 -4.79
CA ILE A 122 1.02 1.19 -6.01
C ILE A 122 0.26 1.74 -7.20
N MET A 123 0.93 2.53 -8.02
CA MET A 123 0.35 3.05 -9.25
C MET A 123 0.85 2.21 -10.43
N LEU A 124 -0.10 1.73 -11.23
CA LEU A 124 0.14 0.94 -12.43
C LEU A 124 -0.24 1.75 -13.67
N MET A 125 0.67 1.80 -14.63
CA MET A 125 0.42 2.29 -15.98
C MET A 125 0.66 1.16 -16.98
N CYS A 126 -0.20 1.02 -17.97
CA CYS A 126 -0.05 0.01 -19.01
C CYS A 126 0.14 0.71 -20.37
N MET A 127 1.19 0.31 -21.08
CA MET A 127 1.49 0.84 -22.41
C MET A 127 1.23 -0.22 -23.48
N LYS A 128 0.50 0.14 -24.53
CA LYS A 128 0.31 -0.64 -25.76
C LYS A 128 1.09 0.03 -26.89
N GLY A 129 2.30 -0.42 -27.10
CA GLY A 129 3.25 0.32 -27.93
C GLY A 129 3.60 1.67 -27.29
N THR A 130 3.22 2.78 -27.94
CA THR A 130 3.43 4.14 -27.42
C THR A 130 2.20 4.73 -26.72
N GLU A 131 1.06 4.04 -26.76
CA GLU A 131 -0.19 4.54 -26.20
C GLU A 131 -0.39 4.05 -24.77
N ASN A 132 -0.75 4.97 -23.87
CA ASN A 132 -1.14 4.62 -22.50
C ASN A 132 -2.60 4.15 -22.48
N VAL A 133 -2.83 2.90 -22.06
CA VAL A 133 -4.15 2.26 -21.98
C VAL A 133 -5.10 3.00 -21.03
N PHE A 134 -4.56 3.66 -19.99
CA PHE A 134 -5.34 4.42 -19.01
C PHE A 134 -5.53 5.88 -19.38
N ARG A 135 -5.02 6.34 -20.53
CA ARG A 135 -5.32 7.69 -21.02
C ARG A 135 -6.82 7.82 -21.31
N PRO A 136 -7.51 8.84 -20.76
CA PRO A 136 -8.93 9.03 -21.01
C PRO A 136 -9.22 9.21 -22.50
N GLN A 137 -10.30 8.60 -22.95
CA GLN A 137 -10.87 8.77 -24.28
C GLN A 137 -12.15 9.59 -24.20
N LEU A 138 -12.72 9.98 -25.35
CA LEU A 138 -14.04 10.57 -25.41
C LEU A 138 -15.06 9.61 -24.77
N GLY A 139 -15.51 9.92 -23.55
CA GLY A 139 -16.47 9.11 -22.80
C GLY A 139 -15.91 8.37 -21.59
N GLY A 140 -14.62 8.51 -21.24
CA GLY A 140 -14.00 7.92 -20.04
C GLY A 140 -12.82 6.99 -20.32
N LEU A 141 -12.71 5.92 -19.57
CA LEU A 141 -11.64 4.93 -19.72
C LEU A 141 -11.85 4.05 -20.96
N SER A 142 -10.76 3.53 -21.52
CA SER A 142 -10.83 2.49 -22.58
C SER A 142 -11.43 1.19 -22.01
N LYS A 143 -12.00 0.35 -22.89
CA LYS A 143 -12.52 -0.96 -22.46
C LYS A 143 -11.45 -1.87 -21.88
N GLU A 144 -10.23 -1.79 -22.35
CA GLU A 144 -9.10 -2.51 -21.78
C GLU A 144 -8.78 -2.01 -20.36
N ALA A 145 -8.75 -0.69 -20.16
CA ALA A 145 -8.54 -0.10 -18.83
C ALA A 145 -9.65 -0.50 -17.83
N GLU A 146 -10.92 -0.43 -18.24
CA GLU A 146 -12.06 -0.88 -17.43
C GLU A 146 -11.91 -2.34 -17.00
N ARG A 147 -11.52 -3.23 -17.90
CA ARG A 147 -11.31 -4.65 -17.61
C ARG A 147 -10.15 -4.90 -16.67
N MET A 148 -9.04 -4.16 -16.83
CA MET A 148 -7.89 -4.24 -15.90
C MET A 148 -8.31 -3.86 -14.49
N ILE A 149 -9.06 -2.77 -14.32
CA ILE A 149 -9.60 -2.35 -13.03
C ILE A 149 -10.52 -3.43 -12.44
N ALA A 150 -11.44 -3.95 -13.26
CA ALA A 150 -12.37 -5.00 -12.84
C ALA A 150 -11.63 -6.27 -12.39
N GLY A 151 -10.57 -6.66 -13.09
CA GLY A 151 -9.74 -7.80 -12.71
C GLY A 151 -9.05 -7.63 -11.34
N ILE A 152 -8.54 -6.41 -11.06
CA ILE A 152 -7.97 -6.10 -9.74
C ILE A 152 -9.07 -6.18 -8.66
N LEU A 153 -10.21 -5.53 -8.87
CA LEU A 153 -11.30 -5.52 -7.89
C LEU A 153 -11.81 -6.93 -7.57
N LYS A 154 -11.87 -7.81 -8.57
CA LYS A 154 -12.28 -9.20 -8.42
C LYS A 154 -11.31 -10.01 -7.54
N ASN A 155 -10.00 -9.80 -7.72
CA ASN A 155 -8.96 -10.64 -7.11
C ASN A 155 -8.26 -10.01 -5.89
N VAL A 156 -8.50 -8.72 -5.60
CA VAL A 156 -7.75 -8.00 -4.55
C VAL A 156 -7.96 -8.59 -3.14
N GLY A 157 -9.15 -9.11 -2.86
CA GLY A 157 -9.41 -9.79 -1.60
C GLY A 157 -8.52 -11.01 -1.40
N ASP A 158 -8.31 -11.79 -2.45
CA ASP A 158 -7.44 -12.97 -2.47
C ASP A 158 -5.96 -12.58 -2.35
N MET A 159 -5.57 -11.49 -3.02
CA MET A 159 -4.21 -10.95 -2.96
C MET A 159 -3.87 -10.30 -1.63
N THR A 160 -4.85 -10.00 -0.77
CA THR A 160 -4.65 -9.23 0.48
C THR A 160 -3.58 -9.86 1.37
N LEU A 161 -3.48 -11.18 1.44
CA LEU A 161 -2.42 -11.87 2.19
C LEU A 161 -1.01 -11.47 1.75
N PHE A 162 -0.80 -11.25 0.46
CA PHE A 162 0.50 -10.86 -0.13
C PHE A 162 0.74 -9.36 -0.11
N LEU A 163 -0.33 -8.55 0.00
CA LEU A 163 -0.27 -7.09 0.05
C LEU A 163 -0.15 -6.57 1.49
N ASN A 164 -0.56 -7.36 2.49
CA ASN A 164 -0.73 -6.99 3.89
C ASN A 164 -0.38 -8.18 4.79
N THR A 165 0.91 -8.42 5.00
CA THR A 165 1.43 -9.69 5.53
C THR A 165 1.48 -9.79 7.05
N THR A 166 1.08 -8.76 7.79
CA THR A 166 1.16 -8.79 9.25
C THR A 166 -0.19 -8.52 9.92
N THR A 167 -0.38 -8.99 11.14
CA THR A 167 -1.59 -8.68 11.93
C THR A 167 -1.76 -7.17 12.15
N ASN A 168 -0.66 -6.41 12.15
CA ASN A 168 -0.68 -4.96 12.27
C ASN A 168 -1.24 -4.27 11.01
N SER A 169 -1.10 -4.87 9.84
CA SER A 169 -1.62 -4.37 8.56
C SER A 169 -3.14 -4.13 8.63
N TYR A 170 -3.87 -5.07 9.20
CA TYR A 170 -5.34 -5.04 9.28
C TYR A 170 -5.88 -3.97 10.24
N LYS A 171 -5.07 -3.51 11.20
CA LYS A 171 -5.43 -2.36 12.06
C LYS A 171 -5.48 -1.04 11.31
N ARG A 172 -4.98 -0.99 10.09
CA ARG A 172 -4.99 0.18 9.23
C ARG A 172 -6.33 0.34 8.50
N PHE A 173 -6.96 -0.77 8.09
CA PHE A 173 -8.16 -0.76 7.27
C PHE A 173 -9.35 -0.06 7.95
N GLY A 174 -10.03 0.80 7.19
CA GLY A 174 -11.17 1.59 7.67
C GLY A 174 -10.80 2.79 8.55
N SER A 175 -9.51 3.03 8.82
CA SER A 175 -9.06 4.20 9.56
C SER A 175 -8.67 5.33 8.61
N LEU A 176 -9.28 6.51 8.74
CA LEU A 176 -9.03 7.70 7.90
C LEU A 176 -9.18 7.38 6.40
N LEU A 177 -8.10 7.53 5.62
CA LEU A 177 -8.09 7.30 4.18
C LEU A 177 -7.66 5.88 3.77
N ALA A 178 -7.49 4.96 4.74
CA ALA A 178 -7.16 3.57 4.44
C ALA A 178 -8.41 2.79 4.03
N PRO A 179 -8.45 2.19 2.82
CA PRO A 179 -9.65 1.54 2.31
C PRO A 179 -10.00 0.28 3.11
N LYS A 180 -11.29 0.05 3.29
CA LYS A 180 -11.86 -1.18 3.86
C LYS A 180 -12.69 -1.94 2.84
N TYR A 181 -13.37 -1.22 1.97
CA TYR A 181 -14.29 -1.77 0.98
C TYR A 181 -13.62 -1.97 -0.37
N ILE A 182 -13.99 -3.05 -1.07
CA ILE A 182 -13.55 -3.30 -2.44
C ILE A 182 -14.38 -2.42 -3.36
N SER A 183 -13.81 -1.28 -3.70
CA SER A 183 -14.50 -0.23 -4.46
C SER A 183 -13.49 0.63 -5.23
N TRP A 184 -13.97 1.39 -6.20
CA TRP A 184 -13.14 2.26 -7.00
C TRP A 184 -13.82 3.59 -7.31
N SER A 185 -13.02 4.59 -7.67
CA SER A 185 -13.53 5.87 -8.18
C SER A 185 -12.48 6.58 -9.05
N HIS A 186 -12.91 7.67 -9.70
CA HIS A 186 -11.98 8.54 -10.43
C HIS A 186 -11.21 9.50 -9.49
N GLU A 187 -11.85 10.05 -8.47
CA GLU A 187 -11.30 11.17 -7.69
C GLU A 187 -11.24 10.91 -6.18
N ASN A 188 -12.04 9.99 -5.65
CA ASN A 188 -12.15 9.80 -4.21
C ASN A 188 -10.95 9.03 -3.65
N TYR A 189 -10.17 9.69 -2.79
CA TYR A 189 -8.97 9.14 -2.14
C TYR A 189 -9.25 8.07 -1.08
N ALA A 190 -10.50 7.91 -0.63
CA ALA A 190 -10.87 6.89 0.35
C ALA A 190 -11.18 5.52 -0.28
N GLN A 191 -11.25 5.44 -1.62
CA GLN A 191 -11.52 4.18 -2.31
C GLN A 191 -10.27 3.30 -2.41
N LEU A 192 -10.49 1.99 -2.52
CA LEU A 192 -9.43 1.01 -2.66
C LEU A 192 -8.63 1.23 -3.94
N LEU A 193 -9.31 1.50 -5.03
CA LEU A 193 -8.68 1.73 -6.32
C LEU A 193 -9.13 3.07 -6.91
N ARG A 194 -8.16 3.87 -7.29
CA ARG A 194 -8.40 5.16 -7.92
C ARG A 194 -7.92 5.14 -9.36
N ALA A 195 -8.74 5.62 -10.28
CA ALA A 195 -8.45 5.73 -11.70
C ALA A 195 -8.69 7.18 -12.17
N PRO A 196 -7.72 8.10 -12.03
CA PRO A 196 -7.88 9.50 -12.41
C PRO A 196 -8.19 9.64 -13.89
N LEU A 197 -9.00 10.65 -14.26
CA LEU A 197 -9.30 11.01 -15.65
C LEU A 197 -8.50 12.26 -16.08
N ALA A 198 -7.28 12.42 -15.59
CA ALA A 198 -6.42 13.51 -16.05
C ALA A 198 -5.96 13.27 -17.50
N ASP A 199 -6.00 14.29 -18.35
CA ASP A 199 -5.51 14.18 -19.73
C ASP A 199 -3.98 14.31 -19.76
N THR A 200 -3.31 13.29 -19.23
CA THR A 200 -1.85 13.19 -19.21
C THR A 200 -1.40 11.84 -19.73
N ASP A 201 -0.23 11.77 -20.34
CA ASP A 201 0.36 10.52 -20.78
C ASP A 201 0.80 9.61 -19.61
N GLU A 202 0.73 10.15 -18.40
CA GLU A 202 1.15 9.48 -17.16
C GLU A 202 -0.02 8.94 -16.34
N ASN A 203 -1.20 8.84 -16.89
CA ASN A 203 -2.34 8.26 -16.20
C ASN A 203 -2.14 6.77 -15.88
N GLY A 204 -2.62 6.37 -14.73
CA GLY A 204 -2.60 5.00 -14.27
C GLY A 204 -3.67 4.76 -13.22
N ILE A 205 -3.73 3.55 -12.74
CA ILE A 205 -4.57 3.16 -11.60
C ILE A 205 -3.74 3.10 -10.34
N ILE A 206 -4.30 3.50 -9.21
CA ILE A 206 -3.62 3.57 -7.93
C ILE A 206 -4.31 2.61 -6.97
N LEU A 207 -3.61 1.53 -6.59
CA LEU A 207 -4.03 0.66 -5.49
C LEU A 207 -3.57 1.26 -4.16
N ARG A 208 -4.49 1.32 -3.19
CA ARG A 208 -4.27 2.00 -1.91
C ARG A 208 -4.32 1.07 -0.68
N SER A 209 -4.64 -0.22 -0.87
CA SER A 209 -4.74 -1.18 0.24
C SER A 209 -3.41 -1.74 0.70
N ALA A 210 -2.39 -1.81 -0.16
CA ALA A 210 -1.09 -2.38 0.20
C ALA A 210 -0.37 -1.59 1.30
N ASP A 211 0.54 -2.24 1.98
CA ASP A 211 1.46 -1.61 2.92
C ASP A 211 2.88 -2.16 2.79
N ASN A 212 3.79 -1.55 3.51
CA ASN A 212 5.22 -1.82 3.40
C ASN A 212 5.70 -3.17 3.93
N THR A 213 4.81 -3.98 4.49
CA THR A 213 5.14 -5.37 4.89
C THR A 213 5.13 -6.32 3.70
N CYS A 214 4.50 -5.92 2.60
CA CYS A 214 4.45 -6.75 1.39
C CYS A 214 5.85 -7.00 0.78
N ASN A 215 5.97 -8.15 0.14
CA ASN A 215 7.06 -8.37 -0.80
C ASN A 215 6.69 -7.69 -2.13
N PRO A 216 7.44 -6.65 -2.59
CA PRO A 216 7.07 -5.89 -3.76
C PRO A 216 7.01 -6.71 -5.05
N TYR A 217 7.80 -7.76 -5.15
CA TYR A 217 7.81 -8.63 -6.34
C TYR A 217 6.49 -9.41 -6.45
N PHE A 218 5.98 -9.96 -5.33
CA PHE A 218 4.67 -10.59 -5.32
C PHE A 218 3.55 -9.57 -5.54
N ALA A 219 3.60 -8.42 -4.87
CA ALA A 219 2.59 -7.38 -5.01
C ALA A 219 2.44 -6.93 -6.47
N MET A 220 3.55 -6.60 -7.13
CA MET A 220 3.55 -6.19 -8.54
C MET A 220 3.10 -7.33 -9.47
N GLY A 221 3.65 -8.53 -9.30
CA GLY A 221 3.33 -9.69 -10.13
C GLY A 221 1.86 -10.06 -10.07
N LEU A 222 1.27 -10.13 -8.87
CA LEU A 222 -0.14 -10.46 -8.69
C LEU A 222 -1.07 -9.37 -9.25
N LEU A 223 -0.71 -8.09 -9.10
CA LEU A 223 -1.48 -6.99 -9.69
C LEU A 223 -1.48 -7.06 -11.23
N ILE A 224 -0.33 -7.36 -11.83
CA ILE A 224 -0.21 -7.55 -13.27
C ILE A 224 -1.08 -8.72 -13.74
N TYR A 225 -1.01 -9.86 -13.07
CA TYR A 225 -1.86 -11.00 -13.37
C TYR A 225 -3.35 -10.68 -13.24
N ALA A 226 -3.76 -9.96 -12.19
CA ALA A 226 -5.14 -9.54 -12.00
C ALA A 226 -5.62 -8.63 -13.16
N CYS A 227 -4.79 -7.70 -13.64
CA CYS A 227 -5.08 -6.89 -14.81
C CYS A 227 -5.27 -7.75 -16.07
N ILE A 228 -4.36 -8.69 -16.31
CA ILE A 228 -4.39 -9.58 -17.47
C ILE A 228 -5.65 -10.45 -17.44
N ASP A 229 -5.98 -11.04 -16.30
CA ASP A 229 -7.17 -11.86 -16.12
C ASP A 229 -8.46 -11.08 -16.38
N GLY A 230 -8.51 -9.83 -15.92
CA GLY A 230 -9.63 -8.94 -16.21
C GLY A 230 -9.85 -8.73 -17.71
N VAL A 231 -8.77 -8.59 -18.48
CA VAL A 231 -8.84 -8.43 -19.95
C VAL A 231 -9.22 -9.75 -20.63
N ILE A 232 -8.58 -10.86 -20.27
CA ILE A 232 -8.82 -12.17 -20.87
C ILE A 232 -10.26 -12.63 -20.63
N ASN A 233 -10.73 -12.53 -19.39
CA ASN A 233 -12.06 -12.94 -18.98
C ASN A 233 -13.15 -11.92 -19.32
N LYS A 234 -12.77 -10.77 -19.89
CA LYS A 234 -13.68 -9.66 -20.24
C LYS A 234 -14.52 -9.21 -19.06
N GLU A 235 -13.90 -9.10 -17.88
CA GLU A 235 -14.58 -8.69 -16.66
C GLU A 235 -15.27 -7.34 -16.83
N GLU A 236 -16.47 -7.21 -16.25
CA GLU A 236 -17.24 -5.98 -16.29
C GLU A 236 -16.91 -5.11 -15.09
N LEU A 237 -16.59 -3.84 -15.35
CA LEU A 237 -16.29 -2.89 -14.30
C LEU A 237 -17.57 -2.45 -13.59
N PRO A 238 -17.69 -2.64 -12.25
CA PRO A 238 -18.81 -2.12 -11.49
C PRO A 238 -18.85 -0.59 -11.54
N LYS A 239 -19.99 0.00 -11.19
CA LYS A 239 -20.13 1.46 -11.14
C LYS A 239 -19.15 2.06 -10.12
N PRO A 240 -18.55 3.23 -10.42
CA PRO A 240 -17.66 3.90 -9.48
C PRO A 240 -18.42 4.34 -8.23
N PHE A 241 -17.77 4.22 -7.07
CA PHE A 241 -18.30 4.67 -5.80
C PHE A 241 -17.76 6.06 -5.48
N ASN A 242 -18.50 7.09 -5.87
CA ASN A 242 -18.05 8.49 -5.78
C ASN A 242 -18.43 9.18 -4.45
N PHE A 243 -19.11 8.48 -3.55
CA PHE A 243 -19.50 9.05 -2.25
C PHE A 243 -18.35 9.00 -1.25
N ASN A 244 -18.33 9.97 -0.34
CA ASN A 244 -17.43 9.90 0.81
C ASN A 244 -17.88 8.76 1.73
N ILE A 245 -17.00 7.81 2.03
CA ILE A 245 -17.29 6.65 2.88
C ILE A 245 -17.81 7.09 4.26
N GLY A 246 -17.27 8.20 4.82
CA GLY A 246 -17.70 8.73 6.13
C GLY A 246 -19.09 9.35 6.15
N SER A 247 -19.69 9.64 4.99
CA SER A 247 -21.03 10.20 4.84
C SER A 247 -21.97 9.32 3.99
N ALA A 248 -21.51 8.13 3.57
CA ALA A 248 -22.31 7.21 2.79
C ALA A 248 -23.40 6.54 3.65
N ASP A 249 -24.55 6.27 3.05
CA ASP A 249 -25.63 5.49 3.69
C ASP A 249 -25.15 4.08 4.01
N GLU A 250 -25.43 3.60 5.22
CA GLU A 250 -25.09 2.24 5.66
C GLU A 250 -25.63 1.16 4.70
N ASN A 251 -26.80 1.39 4.08
CA ASN A 251 -27.36 0.48 3.07
C ASN A 251 -26.54 0.44 1.77
N GLU A 252 -25.88 1.52 1.40
CA GLU A 252 -24.97 1.55 0.25
C GLU A 252 -23.64 0.84 0.57
N LEU A 253 -23.12 1.06 1.78
CA LEU A 253 -21.90 0.39 2.25
C LEU A 253 -22.10 -1.12 2.43
N ALA A 254 -23.27 -1.56 2.88
CA ALA A 254 -23.60 -2.98 3.06
C ALA A 254 -23.62 -3.77 1.74
N LYS A 255 -23.73 -3.10 0.60
CA LYS A 255 -23.67 -3.73 -0.73
C LYS A 255 -22.22 -3.98 -1.20
N LEU A 256 -21.24 -3.36 -0.57
CA LEU A 256 -19.84 -3.47 -0.94
C LEU A 256 -19.18 -4.64 -0.21
N GLU A 257 -18.43 -5.44 -0.95
CA GLU A 257 -17.55 -6.43 -0.36
C GLU A 257 -16.41 -5.73 0.41
N THR A 258 -15.99 -6.32 1.52
CA THR A 258 -14.85 -5.81 2.31
C THR A 258 -13.58 -6.60 2.02
N LEU A 259 -12.43 -5.94 2.15
CA LEU A 259 -11.17 -6.65 2.29
C LEU A 259 -11.21 -7.55 3.53
N PRO A 260 -10.44 -8.64 3.60
CA PRO A 260 -10.22 -9.38 4.83
C PRO A 260 -9.87 -8.44 5.98
N GLN A 261 -10.49 -8.62 7.14
CA GLN A 261 -10.30 -7.72 8.29
C GLN A 261 -9.26 -8.24 9.29
N SER A 262 -8.72 -9.40 9.04
CA SER A 262 -7.67 -10.03 9.85
C SER A 262 -6.73 -10.86 8.98
N LEU A 263 -5.51 -11.10 9.48
CA LEU A 263 -4.56 -11.99 8.83
C LEU A 263 -5.14 -13.40 8.67
N LYS A 264 -5.93 -13.86 9.65
CA LYS A 264 -6.62 -15.15 9.58
C LYS A 264 -7.59 -15.22 8.40
N GLU A 265 -8.45 -14.23 8.24
CA GLU A 265 -9.38 -14.16 7.12
C GLU A 265 -8.65 -14.11 5.76
N ALA A 266 -7.54 -13.36 5.69
CA ALA A 266 -6.73 -13.29 4.48
C ALA A 266 -6.09 -14.63 4.12
N VAL A 267 -5.59 -15.37 5.11
CA VAL A 267 -5.08 -16.73 4.93
C VAL A 267 -6.17 -17.67 4.45
N GLU A 268 -7.34 -17.68 5.11
CA GLU A 268 -8.48 -18.54 4.74
C GLU A 268 -8.99 -18.24 3.32
N ARG A 269 -8.93 -16.99 2.89
CA ARG A 269 -9.29 -16.58 1.54
C ARG A 269 -8.24 -17.01 0.52
N ALA A 270 -6.97 -16.79 0.81
CA ALA A 270 -5.86 -17.19 -0.06
C ALA A 270 -5.80 -18.71 -0.29
N GLU A 271 -6.11 -19.53 0.71
CA GLU A 271 -6.16 -20.99 0.59
C GLU A 271 -7.21 -21.49 -0.40
N LYS A 272 -8.28 -20.73 -0.59
CA LYS A 272 -9.42 -21.10 -1.45
C LYS A 272 -9.35 -20.41 -2.82
N SER A 273 -8.34 -19.59 -3.05
CA SER A 273 -8.23 -18.77 -4.24
C SER A 273 -7.74 -19.58 -5.44
N GLU A 274 -8.60 -19.79 -6.41
CA GLU A 274 -8.23 -20.34 -7.72
C GLU A 274 -7.24 -19.41 -8.44
N PHE A 275 -7.42 -18.09 -8.30
CA PHE A 275 -6.53 -17.10 -8.89
C PHE A 275 -5.08 -17.28 -8.40
N LEU A 276 -4.87 -17.40 -7.09
CA LEU A 276 -3.53 -17.60 -6.53
C LEU A 276 -2.93 -18.95 -6.91
N ALA A 277 -3.75 -20.01 -6.89
CA ALA A 277 -3.32 -21.36 -7.29
C ALA A 277 -2.86 -21.43 -8.76
N ASP A 278 -3.53 -20.69 -9.65
CA ASP A 278 -3.18 -20.62 -11.07
C ASP A 278 -1.94 -19.75 -11.37
N ARG A 279 -1.60 -18.81 -10.50
CA ARG A 279 -0.57 -17.78 -10.76
C ARG A 279 0.71 -17.97 -9.97
N LEU A 280 0.66 -18.69 -8.87
CA LEU A 280 1.84 -18.98 -8.04
C LEU A 280 2.20 -20.45 -8.10
N PRO A 281 3.50 -20.81 -8.06
CA PRO A 281 3.91 -22.19 -7.90
C PRO A 281 3.29 -22.78 -6.62
N GLU A 282 2.69 -23.98 -6.72
CA GLU A 282 1.97 -24.65 -5.63
C GLU A 282 2.78 -24.68 -4.32
N HIS A 283 4.01 -25.18 -4.38
CA HIS A 283 4.89 -25.27 -3.22
C HIS A 283 5.22 -23.91 -2.58
N MET A 284 5.17 -22.80 -3.34
CA MET A 284 5.39 -21.44 -2.83
C MET A 284 4.16 -20.92 -2.09
N LEU A 285 2.98 -21.10 -2.68
CA LEU A 285 1.71 -20.69 -2.08
C LEU A 285 1.47 -21.45 -0.75
N GLU A 286 1.62 -22.77 -0.77
CA GLU A 286 1.49 -23.62 0.42
C GLU A 286 2.46 -23.20 1.54
N ARG A 287 3.73 -23.00 1.19
CA ARG A 287 4.74 -22.60 2.17
C ARG A 287 4.48 -21.22 2.75
N PHE A 288 4.06 -20.26 1.92
CA PHE A 288 3.71 -18.93 2.38
C PHE A 288 2.55 -18.99 3.38
N ILE A 289 1.48 -19.69 3.02
CA ILE A 289 0.31 -19.91 3.87
C ILE A 289 0.69 -20.60 5.19
N ALA A 290 1.55 -21.62 5.14
CA ALA A 290 1.99 -22.33 6.33
C ALA A 290 2.74 -21.39 7.31
N ILE A 291 3.65 -20.55 6.81
CA ILE A 291 4.39 -19.58 7.62
C ILE A 291 3.43 -18.58 8.28
N GLU A 292 2.47 -18.06 7.56
CA GLU A 292 1.51 -17.09 8.10
C GLU A 292 0.58 -17.72 9.16
N LYS A 293 0.21 -18.99 8.98
CA LYS A 293 -0.53 -19.76 10.02
C LYS A 293 0.28 -19.93 11.30
N GLU A 294 1.56 -20.25 11.20
CA GLU A 294 2.46 -20.35 12.35
C GLU A 294 2.57 -19.00 13.09
N LEU A 295 2.68 -17.89 12.36
CA LEU A 295 2.70 -16.54 12.93
C LEU A 295 1.41 -16.21 13.69
N ILE A 296 0.24 -16.58 13.16
CA ILE A 296 -1.04 -16.41 13.83
C ILE A 296 -1.07 -17.20 15.16
N ILE A 297 -0.62 -18.45 15.13
CA ILE A 297 -0.55 -19.32 16.32
C ILE A 297 0.40 -18.72 17.36
N CYS A 298 1.62 -18.35 16.98
CA CYS A 298 2.59 -17.73 17.89
C CYS A 298 2.01 -16.48 18.57
N LEU A 299 1.32 -15.63 17.85
CA LEU A 299 0.71 -14.41 18.41
C LEU A 299 -0.42 -14.71 19.40
N LEU A 300 -1.20 -15.78 19.17
CA LEU A 300 -2.23 -16.22 20.12
C LEU A 300 -1.64 -16.71 21.45
N TYR A 301 -0.47 -17.37 21.40
CA TYR A 301 0.21 -17.89 22.60
C TYR A 301 1.07 -16.84 23.32
N THR A 302 1.53 -15.79 22.61
CA THR A 302 2.39 -14.73 23.18
C THR A 302 1.62 -13.47 23.58
N SER A 303 0.36 -13.32 23.19
CA SER A 303 -0.50 -12.25 23.70
C SER A 303 -0.78 -12.47 25.17
N PRO A 304 -0.56 -11.47 26.05
CA PRO A 304 -0.92 -11.59 27.45
C PRO A 304 -2.42 -11.91 27.55
N SER A 305 -2.74 -12.95 28.31
CA SER A 305 -4.13 -13.32 28.62
C SER A 305 -4.84 -12.11 29.25
N PRO A 306 -6.15 -11.91 29.00
CA PRO A 306 -6.94 -10.92 29.75
C PRO A 306 -6.81 -11.04 31.27
N ARG A 307 -6.41 -12.21 31.79
CA ARG A 307 -6.12 -12.44 33.22
C ARG A 307 -4.81 -11.81 33.67
N ASP A 308 -3.82 -11.66 32.79
CA ASP A 308 -2.52 -11.07 33.12
C ASP A 308 -2.56 -9.54 33.16
N LEU A 309 -3.61 -8.93 32.60
CA LEU A 309 -3.87 -7.48 32.63
C LEU A 309 -4.65 -7.03 33.87
N SER A 310 -5.17 -7.96 34.69
CA SER A 310 -5.98 -7.66 35.86
C SER A 310 -5.18 -7.55 37.17
N THR A 311 -3.86 -7.69 37.13
CA THR A 311 -2.97 -7.71 38.32
C THR A 311 -1.88 -6.65 38.28
N SER A 312 -2.05 -5.58 37.47
CA SER A 312 -1.12 -4.43 37.52
C SER A 312 -1.84 -3.13 37.82
#